data_d57e30205e2cbaaa0c5dbfe59e18505c
#
_entry.id   d57e30205e2cbaaa0c5dbfe59e18505c
#
_cell.length_a   1.000
_cell.length_b   1.000
_cell.length_c   1.000
_cell.angle_alpha   90.00
_cell.angle_beta   90.00
_cell.angle_gamma   90.00
#
_symmetry.space_group_name_H-M   'P 1'
#
loop_
_entity.id
_entity.type
_entity.pdbx_description
1 polymer ?
#
loop_
_entity_poly.entity_id
_entity_poly.type
_entity_poly.pdbx_seq_one_letter_code
_entity_poly.pdbx_strand_id
1 'polypeptide(L)'
;MARLWALLVAWGLGLAQLLYLPLDDRPPNLAPCAWGVVLCPPREAYRGPEGADLEALRAWLLATPGRGLVASLDALAYGGLVQSRHLPLAPEDALARLAPLLAWKARGGGALYLFGVVPRWDASRRERNLRVLRALASWRGLRGVYL
;
A
#
# COMPACT_ATOMS: atom_id res chain seq x y z
N MET A 1 13.14 34.32 6.14
CA MET A 1 13.56 33.35 7.17
C MET A 1 12.41 32.50 7.70
N ALA A 2 11.26 33.05 8.07
CA ALA A 2 10.12 32.27 8.61
C ALA A 2 9.61 31.15 7.68
N ARG A 3 9.63 31.35 6.37
CA ARG A 3 9.17 30.32 5.39
C ARG A 3 10.12 29.12 5.26
N LEU A 4 11.40 29.30 5.50
CA LEU A 4 12.39 28.21 5.46
C LEU A 4 12.24 27.29 6.67
N TRP A 5 11.99 27.86 7.84
CA TRP A 5 11.71 27.12 9.06
C TRP A 5 10.43 26.31 8.99
N ALA A 6 9.38 26.88 8.40
CA ALA A 6 8.12 26.15 8.21
C ALA A 6 8.28 24.93 7.29
N LEU A 7 9.10 25.04 6.24
CA LEU A 7 9.40 23.89 5.35
C LEU A 7 10.24 22.82 6.06
N LEU A 8 11.23 23.21 6.85
CA LEU A 8 12.05 22.26 7.62
C LEU A 8 11.24 21.54 8.70
N VAL A 9 10.33 22.22 9.37
CA VAL A 9 9.44 21.62 10.36
C VAL A 9 8.45 20.67 9.70
N ALA A 10 7.89 21.03 8.53
CA ALA A 10 6.99 20.17 7.78
C ALA A 10 7.69 18.88 7.29
N TRP A 11 8.94 18.99 6.85
CA TRP A 11 9.76 17.83 6.47
C TRP A 11 10.10 16.95 7.68
N GLY A 12 10.48 17.55 8.79
CA GLY A 12 10.78 16.80 10.02
C GLY A 12 9.57 16.03 10.57
N LEU A 13 8.38 16.62 10.54
CA LEU A 13 7.14 15.97 10.94
C LEU A 13 6.74 14.83 9.98
N GLY A 14 6.92 15.01 8.67
CA GLY A 14 6.63 13.98 7.68
C GLY A 14 7.47 12.72 7.84
N LEU A 15 8.74 12.86 8.18
CA LEU A 15 9.66 11.73 8.42
C LEU A 15 9.36 10.97 9.72
N ALA A 16 8.65 11.59 10.67
CA ALA A 16 8.27 10.96 11.93
C ALA A 16 6.99 10.13 11.81
N GLN A 17 6.21 10.28 10.72
CA GLN A 17 4.91 9.63 10.58
C GLN A 17 5.01 8.19 10.08
N LEU A 18 4.10 7.37 10.59
CA LEU A 18 3.82 6.04 10.08
C LEU A 18 2.70 6.13 9.04
N LEU A 19 2.94 5.56 7.87
CA LEU A 19 1.96 5.49 6.79
C LEU A 19 1.22 4.17 6.83
N TYR A 20 -0.08 4.22 6.51
CA TYR A 20 -0.90 3.03 6.37
C TYR A 20 -1.72 3.10 5.09
N LEU A 21 -1.61 2.07 4.27
CA LEU A 21 -2.38 1.92 3.04
C LEU A 21 -3.35 0.75 3.22
N PRO A 22 -4.64 1.06 3.50
CA PRO A 22 -5.66 0.04 3.78
C PRO A 22 -5.97 -0.86 2.60
N LEU A 23 -6.53 -2.03 2.88
CA LEU A 23 -6.98 -2.99 1.89
C LEU A 23 -8.13 -2.46 1.03
N ASP A 24 -9.11 -1.85 1.69
CA ASP A 24 -10.32 -1.28 1.09
C ASP A 24 -10.99 -0.30 2.07
N ASP A 25 -12.15 0.24 1.69
CA ASP A 25 -12.89 1.25 2.43
C ASP A 25 -13.83 0.70 3.51
N ARG A 26 -13.81 -0.58 3.78
CA ARG A 26 -14.63 -1.17 4.86
C ARG A 26 -14.15 -0.70 6.24
N PRO A 27 -15.09 -0.50 7.20
CA PRO A 27 -14.75 0.08 8.49
C PRO A 27 -13.57 -0.57 9.23
N PRO A 28 -13.40 -1.90 9.28
CA PRO A 28 -12.26 -2.50 9.97
C PRO A 28 -10.91 -2.11 9.35
N ASN A 29 -10.87 -1.96 8.02
CA ASN A 29 -9.63 -1.59 7.32
C ASN A 29 -9.30 -0.10 7.47
N LEU A 30 -10.30 0.75 7.62
CA LEU A 30 -10.14 2.19 7.82
C LEU A 30 -9.97 2.61 9.28
N ALA A 31 -10.20 1.72 10.24
CA ALA A 31 -10.12 2.04 11.66
C ALA A 31 -8.79 2.70 12.07
N PRO A 32 -7.61 2.23 11.64
CA PRO A 32 -6.34 2.88 11.98
C PRO A 32 -6.26 4.33 11.48
N CYS A 33 -6.88 4.62 10.33
CA CYS A 33 -6.93 5.98 9.79
C CYS A 33 -7.80 6.91 10.67
N ALA A 34 -8.93 6.38 11.15
CA ALA A 34 -9.83 7.13 12.02
C ALA A 34 -9.23 7.43 13.40
N TRP A 35 -8.30 6.61 13.88
CA TRP A 35 -7.63 6.83 15.17
C TRP A 35 -6.60 7.96 15.14
N GLY A 36 -6.23 8.47 13.97
CA GLY A 36 -5.27 9.56 13.83
C GLY A 36 -3.83 9.23 14.20
N VAL A 37 -3.50 7.94 14.31
CA VAL A 37 -2.14 7.47 14.67
C VAL A 37 -1.27 7.18 13.45
N VAL A 38 -1.89 7.10 12.28
CA VAL A 38 -1.23 6.87 10.99
C VAL A 38 -1.74 7.85 9.94
N LEU A 39 -0.95 8.06 8.91
CA LEU A 39 -1.35 8.84 7.74
C LEU A 39 -1.80 7.89 6.63
N CYS A 40 -2.99 8.11 6.12
CA CYS A 40 -3.65 7.28 5.11
C CYS A 40 -3.86 8.02 3.79
N PRO A 41 -4.03 7.29 2.67
CA PRO A 41 -4.50 7.89 1.41
C PRO A 41 -5.85 8.59 1.58
N PRO A 42 -6.18 9.53 0.69
CA PRO A 42 -7.52 10.12 0.67
C PRO A 42 -8.60 9.04 0.55
N ARG A 43 -9.69 9.19 1.29
CA ARG A 43 -10.78 8.21 1.28
C ARG A 43 -11.39 8.01 -0.11
N GLU A 44 -11.38 9.07 -0.92
CA GLU A 44 -11.88 9.11 -2.29
C GLU A 44 -11.09 8.19 -3.25
N ALA A 45 -9.86 7.80 -2.87
CA ALA A 45 -9.09 6.79 -3.61
C ALA A 45 -9.70 5.39 -3.53
N TYR A 46 -10.63 5.16 -2.59
CA TYR A 46 -11.32 3.88 -2.43
C TYR A 46 -12.76 4.03 -2.90
N ARG A 47 -13.13 3.25 -3.92
CA ARG A 47 -14.41 3.39 -4.65
C ARG A 47 -15.37 2.22 -4.37
N GLY A 48 -15.40 1.71 -3.15
CA GLY A 48 -16.27 0.62 -2.77
C GLY A 48 -16.11 -0.63 -3.64
N PRO A 49 -17.18 -1.12 -4.25
CA PRO A 49 -17.15 -2.35 -5.06
C PRO A 49 -16.25 -2.27 -6.31
N GLU A 50 -16.01 -1.08 -6.82
CA GLU A 50 -15.15 -0.87 -7.99
C GLU A 50 -13.65 -1.04 -7.68
N GLY A 51 -13.30 -0.99 -6.41
CA GLY A 51 -11.94 -1.07 -5.94
C GLY A 51 -11.25 0.28 -5.86
N ALA A 52 -9.97 0.26 -5.49
CA ALA A 52 -9.18 1.48 -5.32
C ALA A 52 -8.76 2.07 -6.67
N ASP A 53 -8.68 3.39 -6.70
CA ASP A 53 -8.00 4.13 -7.75
C ASP A 53 -6.49 3.98 -7.59
N LEU A 54 -5.90 3.11 -8.42
CA LEU A 54 -4.48 2.77 -8.32
C LEU A 54 -3.57 3.98 -8.60
N GLU A 55 -3.96 4.87 -9.49
CA GLU A 55 -3.19 6.08 -9.79
C GLU A 55 -3.22 7.06 -8.60
N ALA A 56 -4.37 7.21 -7.95
CA ALA A 56 -4.47 8.03 -6.74
C ALA A 56 -3.64 7.46 -5.59
N LEU A 57 -3.66 6.14 -5.38
CA LEU A 57 -2.83 5.47 -4.36
C LEU A 57 -1.34 5.62 -4.67
N ARG A 58 -0.95 5.45 -5.92
CA ARG A 58 0.43 5.65 -6.38
C ARG A 58 0.90 7.08 -6.16
N ALA A 59 0.11 8.06 -6.60
CA ALA A 59 0.44 9.47 -6.44
C ALA A 59 0.61 9.84 -4.97
N TRP A 60 -0.30 9.41 -4.11
CA TRP A 60 -0.21 9.62 -2.67
C TRP A 60 1.06 9.01 -2.09
N LEU A 61 1.35 7.76 -2.41
CA LEU A 61 2.52 7.05 -1.91
C LEU A 61 3.83 7.74 -2.31
N LEU A 62 3.93 8.16 -3.57
CA LEU A 62 5.12 8.84 -4.09
C LEU A 62 5.28 10.27 -3.56
N ALA A 63 4.19 10.91 -3.15
CA ALA A 63 4.22 12.26 -2.58
C ALA A 63 4.45 12.29 -1.06
N THR A 64 4.28 11.15 -0.36
CA THR A 64 4.20 11.12 1.10
C THR A 64 5.43 10.42 1.71
N PRO A 65 6.35 11.17 2.34
CA PRO A 65 7.45 10.59 3.08
C PRO A 65 6.98 10.05 4.43
N GLY A 66 7.70 9.07 4.98
CA GLY A 66 7.39 8.53 6.30
C GLY A 66 8.51 7.64 6.86
N ARG A 67 8.52 7.45 8.18
CA ARG A 67 9.47 6.57 8.87
C ARG A 67 9.16 5.08 8.69
N GLY A 68 7.95 4.77 8.27
CA GLY A 68 7.51 3.41 7.99
C GLY A 68 6.21 3.41 7.19
N LEU A 69 5.98 2.33 6.49
CA LEU A 69 4.78 2.09 5.71
C LEU A 69 4.29 0.67 5.97
N VAL A 70 3.03 0.56 6.35
CA VAL A 70 2.29 -0.70 6.37
C VAL A 70 1.28 -0.65 5.22
N ALA A 71 1.44 -1.49 4.21
CA ALA A 71 0.64 -1.40 2.99
C ALA A 71 -0.04 -2.72 2.63
N SER A 72 -1.29 -2.62 2.19
CA SER A 72 -2.00 -3.74 1.59
C SER A 72 -1.44 -4.04 0.19
N LEU A 73 -0.96 -5.26 0.03
CA LEU A 73 -0.57 -5.81 -1.26
C LEU A 73 -1.78 -5.86 -2.21
N ASP A 74 -2.91 -6.35 -1.73
CA ASP A 74 -4.10 -6.55 -2.56
C ASP A 74 -4.70 -5.23 -3.04
N ALA A 75 -4.62 -4.16 -2.24
CA ALA A 75 -5.03 -2.83 -2.66
C ALA A 75 -4.18 -2.31 -3.82
N LEU A 76 -2.85 -2.41 -3.72
CA LEU A 76 -1.94 -1.89 -4.73
C LEU A 76 -1.88 -2.75 -5.99
N ALA A 77 -1.84 -4.08 -5.84
CA ALA A 77 -1.73 -4.98 -6.98
C ALA A 77 -3.04 -5.12 -7.75
N TYR A 78 -4.16 -5.13 -7.05
CA TYR A 78 -5.45 -5.48 -7.64
C TYR A 78 -6.52 -4.40 -7.50
N GLY A 79 -6.42 -3.52 -6.53
CA GLY A 79 -7.44 -2.53 -6.19
C GLY A 79 -8.30 -2.93 -4.99
N GLY A 80 -8.02 -4.06 -4.32
CA GLY A 80 -8.72 -4.50 -3.13
C GLY A 80 -9.04 -5.99 -3.10
N LEU A 81 -9.77 -6.41 -2.06
CA LEU A 81 -10.08 -7.80 -1.82
C LEU A 81 -10.91 -8.45 -2.94
N VAL A 82 -11.97 -7.78 -3.40
CA VAL A 82 -12.86 -8.31 -4.44
C VAL A 82 -12.08 -8.45 -5.74
N GLN A 83 -11.33 -7.43 -6.13
CA GLN A 83 -10.53 -7.41 -7.34
C GLN A 83 -9.44 -8.48 -7.33
N SER A 84 -8.83 -8.76 -6.17
CA SER A 84 -7.83 -9.81 -6.04
C SER A 84 -8.36 -11.21 -6.36
N ARG A 85 -9.68 -11.41 -6.23
CA ARG A 85 -10.34 -12.69 -6.51
C ARG A 85 -10.80 -12.83 -7.97
N HIS A 86 -11.12 -11.72 -8.64
CA HIS A 86 -11.83 -11.75 -9.92
C HIS A 86 -11.07 -11.09 -11.07
N LEU A 87 -10.23 -10.08 -10.81
CA LEU A 87 -9.55 -9.35 -11.87
C LEU A 87 -8.65 -10.27 -12.71
N PRO A 88 -8.84 -10.34 -14.05
CA PRO A 88 -8.04 -11.18 -14.94
C PRO A 88 -6.70 -10.48 -15.26
N LEU A 89 -5.80 -10.44 -14.28
CA LEU A 89 -4.50 -9.82 -14.37
C LEU A 89 -3.41 -10.88 -14.28
N ALA A 90 -2.37 -10.78 -15.12
CA ALA A 90 -1.21 -11.65 -15.05
C ALA A 90 -0.37 -11.38 -13.77
N PRO A 91 0.37 -12.37 -13.24
CA PRO A 91 1.24 -12.18 -12.08
C PRO A 91 2.27 -11.06 -12.28
N GLU A 92 2.84 -10.96 -13.48
CA GLU A 92 3.85 -9.97 -13.85
C GLU A 92 3.27 -8.55 -13.82
N ASP A 93 2.05 -8.36 -14.29
CA ASP A 93 1.35 -7.07 -14.25
C ASP A 93 0.99 -6.67 -12.81
N ALA A 94 0.58 -7.64 -12.00
CA ALA A 94 0.32 -7.41 -10.58
C ALA A 94 1.60 -6.97 -9.84
N LEU A 95 2.73 -7.61 -10.12
CA LEU A 95 4.04 -7.24 -9.57
C LEU A 95 4.47 -5.86 -10.04
N ALA A 96 4.27 -5.51 -11.31
CA ALA A 96 4.59 -4.20 -11.85
C ALA A 96 3.82 -3.07 -11.13
N ARG A 97 2.58 -3.30 -10.73
CA ARG A 97 1.78 -2.36 -9.95
C ARG A 97 2.32 -2.09 -8.55
N LEU A 98 3.20 -2.95 -8.04
CA LEU A 98 3.86 -2.76 -6.74
C LEU A 98 5.16 -1.94 -6.83
N ALA A 99 5.62 -1.57 -8.02
CA ALA A 99 6.81 -0.74 -8.22
C ALA A 99 6.81 0.57 -7.41
N PRO A 100 5.69 1.27 -7.16
CA PRO A 100 5.68 2.44 -6.29
C PRO A 100 6.19 2.21 -4.87
N LEU A 101 6.05 0.99 -4.33
CA LEU A 101 6.61 0.63 -3.02
C LEU A 101 8.13 0.66 -3.02
N LEU A 102 8.74 0.13 -4.09
CA LEU A 102 10.20 0.15 -4.25
C LEU A 102 10.71 1.58 -4.47
N ALA A 103 9.99 2.38 -5.26
CA ALA A 103 10.31 3.79 -5.46
C ALA A 103 10.20 4.60 -4.16
N TRP A 104 9.16 4.37 -3.35
CA TRP A 104 9.03 4.99 -2.03
C TRP A 104 10.21 4.63 -1.13
N LYS A 105 10.58 3.35 -1.09
CA LYS A 105 11.72 2.87 -0.30
C LYS A 105 13.04 3.48 -0.78
N ALA A 106 13.29 3.52 -2.08
CA ALA A 106 14.52 4.07 -2.68
C ALA A 106 14.70 5.57 -2.43
N ARG A 107 13.61 6.32 -2.26
CA ARG A 107 13.62 7.76 -1.96
C ARG A 107 13.79 8.08 -0.47
N GLY A 108 14.28 7.16 0.31
CA GLY A 108 14.52 7.37 1.72
C GLY A 108 13.34 6.97 2.62
N GLY A 109 12.39 6.22 2.11
CA GLY A 109 11.33 5.61 2.89
C GLY A 109 11.89 4.71 4.01
N GLY A 110 11.22 4.73 5.16
CA GLY A 110 11.62 3.97 6.33
C GLY A 110 11.37 2.46 6.21
N ALA A 111 10.94 1.83 7.28
CA ALA A 111 10.61 0.41 7.28
C ALA A 111 9.38 0.14 6.41
N LEU A 112 9.42 -0.91 5.59
CA LEU A 112 8.32 -1.33 4.72
C LEU A 112 7.79 -2.70 5.16
N TYR A 113 6.50 -2.72 5.49
CA TYR A 113 5.75 -3.93 5.82
C TYR A 113 4.60 -4.08 4.84
N LEU A 114 4.45 -5.27 4.29
CA LEU A 114 3.32 -5.62 3.45
C LEU A 114 2.41 -6.61 4.16
N PHE A 115 1.12 -6.43 4.00
CA PHE A 115 0.14 -7.45 4.36
C PHE A 115 -0.70 -7.81 3.14
N GLY A 116 -1.07 -9.07 3.05
CA GLY A 116 -1.89 -9.59 1.97
C GLY A 116 -2.97 -10.50 2.49
N VAL A 117 -3.93 -10.80 1.65
CA VAL A 117 -4.98 -11.78 1.96
C VAL A 117 -4.54 -13.14 1.49
N VAL A 118 -4.63 -14.13 2.37
CA VAL A 118 -4.42 -15.53 1.97
C VAL A 118 -5.47 -15.92 0.93
N PRO A 119 -5.05 -16.33 -0.28
CA PRO A 119 -5.99 -16.68 -1.32
C PRO A 119 -6.86 -17.86 -0.90
N ARG A 120 -8.17 -17.72 -1.02
CA ARG A 120 -9.11 -18.80 -0.72
C ARG A 120 -8.85 -20.00 -1.63
N TRP A 121 -9.15 -21.18 -1.10
CA TRP A 121 -8.91 -22.42 -1.82
C TRP A 121 -9.67 -22.51 -3.15
N ASP A 122 -10.89 -22.01 -3.16
CA ASP A 122 -11.80 -22.01 -4.28
C ASP A 122 -11.70 -20.78 -5.20
N ALA A 123 -10.75 -19.87 -4.93
CA ALA A 123 -10.63 -18.65 -5.72
C ALA A 123 -10.04 -18.90 -7.11
N SER A 124 -10.70 -18.42 -8.15
CA SER A 124 -10.27 -18.59 -9.54
C SER A 124 -8.89 -17.99 -9.84
N ARG A 125 -8.42 -17.07 -9.01
CA ARG A 125 -7.11 -16.39 -9.14
C ARG A 125 -6.10 -16.81 -8.08
N ARG A 126 -6.36 -17.90 -7.38
CA ARG A 126 -5.49 -18.39 -6.31
C ARG A 126 -4.04 -18.56 -6.75
N GLU A 127 -3.82 -19.25 -7.85
CA GLU A 127 -2.46 -19.53 -8.34
C GLU A 127 -1.70 -18.25 -8.67
N ARG A 128 -2.34 -17.29 -9.34
CA ARG A 128 -1.77 -15.98 -9.60
C ARG A 128 -1.36 -15.28 -8.30
N ASN A 129 -2.27 -15.22 -7.33
CA ASN A 129 -2.00 -14.51 -6.07
C ASN A 129 -0.86 -15.18 -5.29
N LEU A 130 -0.78 -16.51 -5.31
CA LEU A 130 0.33 -17.24 -4.71
C LEU A 130 1.67 -16.98 -5.41
N ARG A 131 1.69 -16.84 -6.73
CA ARG A 131 2.91 -16.47 -7.48
C ARG A 131 3.40 -15.08 -7.08
N VAL A 132 2.48 -14.11 -6.97
CA VAL A 132 2.82 -12.75 -6.51
C VAL A 132 3.39 -12.79 -5.10
N LEU A 133 2.76 -13.49 -4.17
CA LEU A 133 3.24 -13.62 -2.79
C LEU A 133 4.64 -14.27 -2.72
N ARG A 134 4.88 -15.32 -3.48
CA ARG A 134 6.20 -16.00 -3.55
C ARG A 134 7.27 -15.06 -4.10
N ALA A 135 6.98 -14.31 -5.14
CA ALA A 135 7.91 -13.33 -5.70
C ALA A 135 8.27 -12.24 -4.68
N LEU A 136 7.28 -11.75 -3.92
CA LEU A 136 7.51 -10.74 -2.89
C LEU A 136 8.34 -11.25 -1.72
N ALA A 137 8.24 -12.53 -1.38
CA ALA A 137 9.03 -13.12 -0.30
C ALA A 137 10.55 -13.00 -0.54
N SER A 138 10.97 -12.83 -1.79
CA SER A 138 12.37 -12.63 -2.18
C SER A 138 12.79 -11.14 -2.28
N TRP A 139 11.89 -10.18 -2.08
CA TRP A 139 12.22 -8.78 -2.23
C TRP A 139 13.15 -8.30 -1.10
N ARG A 140 14.28 -7.74 -1.48
CA ARG A 140 15.21 -7.09 -0.54
C ARG A 140 14.63 -5.75 -0.09
N GLY A 141 14.74 -5.46 1.19
CA GLY A 141 14.26 -4.21 1.79
C GLY A 141 12.87 -4.26 2.41
N LEU A 142 12.14 -5.37 2.27
CA LEU A 142 10.97 -5.64 3.11
C LEU A 142 11.43 -5.99 4.54
N ARG A 143 10.74 -5.44 5.53
CA ARG A 143 10.90 -5.84 6.95
C ARG A 143 10.03 -7.03 7.29
N GLY A 144 8.93 -7.22 6.57
CA GLY A 144 8.05 -8.37 6.72
C GLY A 144 6.94 -8.39 5.68
N VAL A 145 6.47 -9.60 5.41
CA VAL A 145 5.23 -9.87 4.67
C VAL A 145 4.33 -10.64 5.62
N TYR A 146 3.13 -10.16 5.85
CA TYR A 146 2.14 -10.73 6.77
C TYR A 146 0.91 -11.16 5.97
N LEU A 147 0.40 -12.35 6.25
CA LEU A 147 -0.77 -12.95 5.58
C LEU A 147 -1.92 -13.14 6.55
#